data_45f459aff9edfa92cda68c72e39e39c8
#
_entry.id   45f459aff9edfa92cda68c72e39e39c8
#
_cell.length_a   1.000
_cell.length_b   1.000
_cell.length_c   1.000
_cell.angle_alpha   90.00
_cell.angle_beta   90.00
_cell.angle_gamma   90.00
#
_symmetry.space_group_name_H-M   'P 1'
#
loop_
_entity.id
_entity.type
_entity.pdbx_description
1 polymer ?
#
loop_
_entity_poly.entity_id
_entity_poly.type
_entity_poly.pdbx_seq_one_letter_code
_entity_poly.pdbx_strand_id
1 'polypeptide(L)'
;MSLLHKLENQSVWIDFYERKVDPTYCRISDAQELFQYVRQRRYLPVVKRILEGEHLSIPQKKRIAKSGSSKKRIVYSLPEDESMVLKLLTWMMIRKYDGYFSDNLYSFRPKYSAKDALRRLLAMCDISEYHSYKLDVSNYFNSIDVELLLPMLKGLFADDKPLYDFFASVLRDHHVMDEGNLIEEKKGVMAGMPYAVFFANVFLTRLDRQFENIPGIIYCRYS
;
A
#
# COMPACT_ATOMS: atom_id res chain seq x y z
N MET A 1 -6.15 -1.43 21.09
CA MET A 1 -6.33 -2.73 20.40
C MET A 1 -5.64 -2.67 19.05
N SER A 2 -4.73 -3.61 18.77
CA SER A 2 -3.97 -3.67 17.51
C SER A 2 -4.89 -3.87 16.29
N LEU A 3 -4.47 -3.34 15.13
CA LEU A 3 -5.15 -3.62 13.86
C LEU A 3 -5.10 -5.10 13.48
N LEU A 4 -4.04 -5.83 13.90
CA LEU A 4 -3.96 -7.27 13.66
C LEU A 4 -5.11 -8.03 14.33
N HIS A 5 -5.44 -7.72 15.59
CA HIS A 5 -6.57 -8.34 16.30
C HIS A 5 -7.93 -7.98 15.69
N LYS A 6 -8.04 -6.81 15.04
CA LYS A 6 -9.29 -6.45 14.33
C LYS A 6 -9.57 -7.33 13.12
N LEU A 7 -8.56 -8.02 12.57
CA LEU A 7 -8.73 -8.96 11.47
C LEU A 7 -9.61 -10.17 11.83
N GLU A 8 -9.74 -10.53 13.11
CA GLU A 8 -10.63 -11.60 13.57
C GLU A 8 -12.12 -11.18 13.53
N ASN A 9 -12.39 -9.88 13.60
CA ASN A 9 -13.74 -9.37 13.71
C ASN A 9 -14.46 -9.36 12.35
N GLN A 10 -15.48 -10.20 12.22
CA GLN A 10 -16.27 -10.31 10.98
C GLN A 10 -16.93 -8.99 10.56
N SER A 11 -17.31 -8.11 11.51
CA SER A 11 -17.91 -6.82 11.15
C SER A 11 -16.97 -5.92 10.35
N VAL A 12 -15.67 -6.00 10.63
CA VAL A 12 -14.65 -5.24 9.87
C VAL A 12 -14.54 -5.75 8.42
N TRP A 13 -14.69 -7.08 8.22
CA TRP A 13 -14.72 -7.68 6.88
C TRP A 13 -15.98 -7.32 6.11
N ILE A 14 -17.12 -7.22 6.80
CA ILE A 14 -18.39 -6.79 6.20
C ILE A 14 -18.28 -5.32 5.75
N ASP A 15 -17.78 -4.41 6.61
CA ASP A 15 -17.57 -3.01 6.26
C ASP A 15 -16.59 -2.86 5.07
N PHE A 16 -15.52 -3.67 5.05
CA PHE A 16 -14.61 -3.72 3.90
C PHE A 16 -15.30 -4.19 2.63
N TYR A 17 -16.10 -5.26 2.70
CA TYR A 17 -16.88 -5.77 1.59
C TYR A 17 -17.83 -4.70 1.03
N GLU A 18 -18.67 -4.10 1.87
CA GLU A 18 -19.66 -3.10 1.47
C GLU A 18 -19.02 -1.91 0.74
N ARG A 19 -17.82 -1.51 1.15
CA ARG A 19 -17.09 -0.43 0.51
C ARG A 19 -16.32 -0.82 -0.75
N LYS A 20 -16.01 -2.10 -0.93
CA LYS A 20 -15.34 -2.63 -2.12
C LYS A 20 -16.28 -2.91 -3.25
N VAL A 21 -17.52 -3.26 -2.95
CA VAL A 21 -18.53 -3.66 -3.93
C VAL A 21 -19.31 -2.42 -4.42
N ASP A 22 -18.56 -1.46 -4.99
CA ASP A 22 -19.18 -0.40 -5.78
C ASP A 22 -19.44 -0.95 -7.19
N PRO A 23 -20.70 -1.02 -7.64
CA PRO A 23 -21.06 -1.57 -8.95
C PRO A 23 -20.35 -0.89 -10.14
N THR A 24 -19.88 0.33 -9.94
CA THR A 24 -19.16 1.11 -10.95
C THR A 24 -17.75 0.55 -11.20
N TYR A 25 -17.13 -0.11 -10.21
CA TYR A 25 -15.73 -0.51 -10.26
C TYR A 25 -15.47 -1.98 -9.96
N CYS A 26 -16.46 -2.71 -9.45
CA CYS A 26 -16.35 -4.10 -9.06
C CYS A 26 -17.15 -4.99 -10.02
N ARG A 27 -16.53 -6.05 -10.54
CA ARG A 27 -17.25 -7.05 -11.31
C ARG A 27 -18.16 -7.84 -10.37
N ILE A 28 -19.32 -8.25 -10.86
CA ILE A 28 -20.30 -9.02 -10.07
C ILE A 28 -19.67 -10.34 -9.55
N SER A 29 -18.86 -11.01 -10.38
CA SER A 29 -18.13 -12.22 -9.97
C SER A 29 -17.20 -11.98 -8.79
N ASP A 30 -16.41 -10.90 -8.84
CA ASP A 30 -15.43 -10.57 -7.80
C ASP A 30 -16.14 -10.18 -6.49
N ALA A 31 -17.29 -9.51 -6.61
CA ALA A 31 -18.15 -9.18 -5.48
C ALA A 31 -18.72 -10.44 -4.80
N GLN A 32 -19.21 -11.38 -5.60
CA GLN A 32 -19.75 -12.65 -5.11
C GLN A 32 -18.67 -13.51 -4.44
N GLU A 33 -17.48 -13.57 -5.02
CA GLU A 33 -16.34 -14.29 -4.46
C GLU A 33 -15.92 -13.69 -3.10
N LEU A 34 -15.77 -12.36 -3.02
CA LEU A 34 -15.45 -11.69 -1.77
C LEU A 34 -16.55 -11.90 -0.72
N PHE A 35 -17.82 -11.87 -1.12
CA PHE A 35 -18.94 -12.16 -0.22
C PHE A 35 -18.85 -13.56 0.38
N GLN A 36 -18.61 -14.59 -0.46
CA GLN A 36 -18.45 -15.97 0.02
C GLN A 36 -17.21 -16.11 0.92
N TYR A 37 -16.10 -15.48 0.57
CA TYR A 37 -14.88 -15.45 1.37
C TYR A 37 -15.15 -14.93 2.79
N VAL A 38 -15.85 -13.80 2.91
CA VAL A 38 -16.21 -13.19 4.19
C VAL A 38 -17.23 -14.03 4.95
N ARG A 39 -18.29 -14.52 4.27
CA ARG A 39 -19.34 -15.33 4.89
C ARG A 39 -18.80 -16.64 5.46
N GLN A 40 -17.93 -17.32 4.73
CA GLN A 40 -17.30 -18.57 5.14
C GLN A 40 -16.11 -18.37 6.08
N ARG A 41 -15.75 -17.13 6.39
CA ARG A 41 -14.60 -16.77 7.25
C ARG A 41 -13.28 -17.41 6.81
N ARG A 42 -13.06 -17.53 5.51
CA ARG A 42 -11.84 -18.14 4.94
C ARG A 42 -10.55 -17.43 5.36
N TYR A 43 -10.65 -16.19 5.82
CA TYR A 43 -9.53 -15.41 6.37
C TYR A 43 -9.00 -15.91 7.72
N LEU A 44 -9.82 -16.60 8.54
CA LEU A 44 -9.45 -16.96 9.92
C LEU A 44 -8.17 -17.78 10.04
N PRO A 45 -7.90 -18.80 9.20
CA PRO A 45 -6.65 -19.56 9.31
C PRO A 45 -5.41 -18.69 9.12
N VAL A 46 -5.44 -17.77 8.16
CA VAL A 46 -4.33 -16.82 7.91
C VAL A 46 -4.17 -15.84 9.05
N VAL A 47 -5.28 -15.28 9.54
CA VAL A 47 -5.28 -14.33 10.67
C VAL A 47 -4.71 -14.99 11.92
N LYS A 48 -5.10 -16.24 12.21
CA LYS A 48 -4.58 -17.00 13.35
C LYS A 48 -3.06 -17.16 13.26
N ARG A 49 -2.53 -17.62 12.14
CA ARG A 49 -1.08 -17.74 11.92
C ARG A 49 -0.34 -16.41 12.15
N ILE A 50 -0.88 -15.30 11.62
CA ILE A 50 -0.29 -13.97 11.83
C ILE A 50 -0.26 -13.59 13.31
N LEU A 51 -1.35 -13.85 14.06
CA LEU A 51 -1.44 -13.54 15.48
C LEU A 51 -0.55 -14.44 16.34
N GLU A 52 -0.28 -15.66 15.90
CA GLU A 52 0.66 -16.60 16.53
C GLU A 52 2.13 -16.27 16.19
N GLY A 53 2.37 -15.24 15.35
CA GLY A 53 3.71 -14.80 14.96
C GLY A 53 4.35 -15.63 13.85
N GLU A 54 3.56 -16.43 13.13
CA GLU A 54 4.05 -17.17 11.97
C GLU A 54 4.34 -16.24 10.80
N HIS A 55 5.31 -16.61 9.98
CA HIS A 55 5.64 -15.90 8.76
C HIS A 55 4.57 -16.08 7.68
N LEU A 56 4.42 -15.07 6.83
CA LEU A 56 3.69 -15.20 5.57
C LEU A 56 4.41 -16.18 4.64
N SER A 57 3.70 -16.70 3.66
CA SER A 57 4.28 -17.48 2.58
C SER A 57 5.38 -16.69 1.86
N ILE A 58 6.39 -17.39 1.35
CA ILE A 58 7.46 -16.76 0.57
C ILE A 58 6.88 -16.16 -0.71
N PRO A 59 7.09 -14.87 -0.98
CA PRO A 59 6.52 -14.21 -2.13
C PRO A 59 7.02 -14.78 -3.46
N GLN A 60 6.12 -14.93 -4.42
CA GLN A 60 6.43 -15.33 -5.81
C GLN A 60 6.81 -14.10 -6.63
N LYS A 61 8.02 -14.09 -7.18
CA LYS A 61 8.49 -13.05 -8.09
C LYS A 61 7.93 -13.29 -9.50
N LYS A 62 7.34 -12.26 -10.10
CA LYS A 62 6.76 -12.32 -11.43
C LYS A 62 7.28 -11.17 -12.29
N ARG A 63 7.47 -11.45 -13.57
CA ARG A 63 7.88 -10.47 -14.58
C ARG A 63 6.71 -10.15 -15.48
N ILE A 64 6.13 -8.97 -15.33
CA ILE A 64 4.96 -8.52 -16.11
C ILE A 64 5.44 -7.57 -17.22
N ALA A 65 4.98 -7.78 -18.46
CA ALA A 65 5.24 -6.87 -19.55
C ALA A 65 4.69 -5.47 -19.25
N LYS A 66 5.49 -4.44 -19.47
CA LYS A 66 5.04 -3.04 -19.36
C LYS A 66 4.37 -2.66 -20.68
N SER A 67 3.11 -2.23 -20.64
CA SER A 67 2.37 -1.81 -21.83
C SER A 67 3.17 -0.79 -22.64
N GLY A 68 3.30 -1.05 -23.95
CA GLY A 68 4.02 -0.16 -24.88
C GLY A 68 5.56 -0.20 -24.76
N SER A 69 6.15 -1.21 -24.10
CA SER A 69 7.60 -1.31 -23.92
C SER A 69 8.06 -2.76 -23.89
N SER A 70 9.28 -3.03 -24.38
CA SER A 70 9.96 -4.33 -24.19
C SER A 70 10.44 -4.58 -22.75
N LYS A 71 10.38 -3.56 -21.88
CA LYS A 71 10.81 -3.68 -20.48
C LYS A 71 9.78 -4.45 -19.66
N LYS A 72 10.26 -5.31 -18.77
CA LYS A 72 9.44 -6.05 -17.81
C LYS A 72 9.45 -5.32 -16.46
N ARG A 73 8.29 -5.33 -15.77
CA ARG A 73 8.16 -4.87 -14.38
C ARG A 73 8.23 -6.09 -13.47
N ILE A 74 9.06 -6.02 -12.44
CA ILE A 74 9.10 -7.04 -11.38
C ILE A 74 7.99 -6.71 -10.38
N VAL A 75 7.15 -7.72 -10.09
CA VAL A 75 6.12 -7.66 -9.04
C VAL A 75 6.17 -8.94 -8.23
N TYR A 76 5.65 -8.86 -7.02
CA TYR A 76 5.58 -9.98 -6.09
C TYR A 76 4.14 -10.31 -5.76
N SER A 77 3.84 -11.58 -5.49
CA SER A 77 2.51 -12.03 -5.12
C SER A 77 2.59 -13.09 -4.02
N LEU A 78 1.59 -13.08 -3.15
CA LEU A 78 1.33 -14.10 -2.14
C LEU A 78 0.14 -14.97 -2.55
N PRO A 79 -0.11 -16.09 -1.86
CA PRO A 79 -1.36 -16.81 -1.95
C PRO A 79 -2.56 -15.89 -1.77
N GLU A 80 -3.67 -16.22 -2.40
CA GLU A 80 -4.83 -15.33 -2.47
C GLU A 80 -5.39 -14.97 -1.10
N ASP A 81 -5.53 -15.95 -0.20
CA ASP A 81 -6.06 -15.72 1.14
C ASP A 81 -5.16 -14.78 1.97
N GLU A 82 -3.83 -14.93 1.90
CA GLU A 82 -2.88 -14.00 2.54
C GLU A 82 -2.96 -12.60 1.90
N SER A 83 -3.02 -12.54 0.58
CA SER A 83 -3.18 -11.27 -0.14
C SER A 83 -4.49 -10.56 0.25
N MET A 84 -5.58 -11.30 0.46
CA MET A 84 -6.87 -10.73 0.88
C MET A 84 -6.81 -10.17 2.30
N VAL A 85 -6.20 -10.89 3.24
CA VAL A 85 -5.97 -10.39 4.62
C VAL A 85 -5.13 -9.12 4.61
N LEU A 86 -4.06 -9.09 3.82
CA LEU A 86 -3.22 -7.89 3.69
C LEU A 86 -3.94 -6.72 3.00
N LYS A 87 -4.87 -6.98 2.07
CA LYS A 87 -5.73 -5.92 1.47
C LYS A 87 -6.62 -5.26 2.53
N LEU A 88 -7.26 -6.06 3.40
CA LEU A 88 -8.04 -5.51 4.52
C LEU A 88 -7.15 -4.74 5.49
N LEU A 89 -6.01 -5.31 5.89
CA LEU A 89 -5.08 -4.65 6.80
C LEU A 89 -4.60 -3.30 6.23
N THR A 90 -4.24 -3.26 4.96
CA THR A 90 -3.85 -2.02 4.27
C THR A 90 -4.99 -1.01 4.26
N TRP A 91 -6.20 -1.45 3.97
CA TRP A 91 -7.39 -0.61 3.99
C TRP A 91 -7.65 0.02 5.37
N MET A 92 -7.43 -0.73 6.46
CA MET A 92 -7.51 -0.21 7.82
C MET A 92 -6.38 0.77 8.13
N MET A 93 -5.14 0.46 7.73
CA MET A 93 -3.99 1.36 7.92
C MET A 93 -4.18 2.71 7.24
N ILE A 94 -4.58 2.69 5.96
CA ILE A 94 -4.83 3.93 5.21
C ILE A 94 -5.85 4.81 5.93
N ARG A 95 -6.90 4.25 6.53
CA ARG A 95 -7.92 5.02 7.23
C ARG A 95 -7.47 5.52 8.60
N LYS A 96 -6.78 4.68 9.34
CA LYS A 96 -6.29 5.02 10.68
C LYS A 96 -5.22 6.13 10.62
N TYR A 97 -4.35 6.06 9.63
CA TYR A 97 -3.17 6.92 9.54
C TYR A 97 -3.28 7.96 8.41
N ASP A 98 -4.46 8.21 7.85
CA ASP A 98 -4.64 9.19 6.75
C ASP A 98 -4.12 10.59 7.12
N GLY A 99 -4.33 11.03 8.35
CA GLY A 99 -3.86 12.32 8.86
C GLY A 99 -2.33 12.45 9.00
N TYR A 100 -1.58 11.36 8.81
CA TYR A 100 -0.12 11.42 8.78
C TYR A 100 0.41 11.99 7.46
N PHE A 101 -0.35 11.82 6.38
CA PHE A 101 0.07 12.22 5.04
C PHE A 101 -0.19 13.69 4.75
N SER A 102 0.63 14.25 3.87
CA SER A 102 0.46 15.59 3.31
C SER A 102 -0.88 15.73 2.58
N ASP A 103 -1.51 16.90 2.68
CA ASP A 103 -2.69 17.23 1.87
C ASP A 103 -2.36 17.38 0.37
N ASN A 104 -1.09 17.43 0.02
CA ASN A 104 -0.59 17.44 -1.36
C ASN A 104 -0.35 16.05 -1.95
N LEU A 105 -0.63 14.99 -1.18
CA LEU A 105 -0.61 13.61 -1.64
C LEU A 105 -2.00 13.18 -2.10
N TYR A 106 -2.15 12.84 -3.38
CA TYR A 106 -3.42 12.51 -4.03
C TYR A 106 -3.58 11.03 -4.42
N SER A 107 -2.56 10.19 -4.23
CA SER A 107 -2.63 8.78 -4.60
C SER A 107 -2.86 7.86 -3.40
N PHE A 108 -3.62 6.79 -3.62
CA PHE A 108 -3.89 5.72 -2.65
C PHE A 108 -4.49 6.20 -1.31
N ARG A 109 -5.24 7.28 -1.34
CA ARG A 109 -5.97 7.84 -0.18
C ARG A 109 -7.48 7.85 -0.42
N PRO A 110 -8.33 7.66 0.64
CA PRO A 110 -9.79 7.51 0.51
C PRO A 110 -10.35 8.82 0.05
N LYS A 111 -10.39 9.72 -0.33
CA LYS A 111 -11.03 10.98 -0.69
C LYS A 111 -10.22 11.79 -1.71
N TYR A 112 -9.11 11.24 -2.16
CA TYR A 112 -8.21 11.93 -3.05
C TYR A 112 -8.05 11.17 -4.36
N SER A 113 -7.96 11.89 -5.47
CA SER A 113 -7.79 11.33 -6.81
C SER A 113 -6.92 12.24 -7.68
N ALA A 114 -6.50 11.74 -8.84
CA ALA A 114 -5.82 12.55 -9.85
C ALA A 114 -6.66 13.76 -10.27
N LYS A 115 -8.00 13.62 -10.31
CA LYS A 115 -8.90 14.73 -10.63
C LYS A 115 -8.85 15.83 -9.58
N ASP A 116 -8.71 15.48 -8.31
CA ASP A 116 -8.63 16.47 -7.22
C ASP A 116 -7.30 17.21 -7.25
N ALA A 117 -6.19 16.51 -7.56
CA ALA A 117 -4.90 17.13 -7.81
C ALA A 117 -5.00 18.15 -8.96
N LEU A 118 -5.61 17.74 -10.07
CA LEU A 118 -5.79 18.63 -11.23
C LEU A 118 -6.71 19.82 -10.92
N ARG A 119 -7.83 19.60 -10.22
CA ARG A 119 -8.74 20.69 -9.80
C ARG A 119 -8.00 21.72 -8.95
N ARG A 120 -7.17 21.27 -8.01
CA ARG A 120 -6.36 22.19 -7.20
C ARG A 120 -5.42 23.03 -8.05
N LEU A 121 -4.69 22.41 -8.98
CA LEU A 121 -3.79 23.12 -9.87
C LEU A 121 -4.53 24.15 -10.75
N LEU A 122 -5.69 23.78 -11.29
CA LEU A 122 -6.51 24.65 -12.14
C LEU A 122 -7.23 25.79 -11.37
N ALA A 123 -7.44 25.61 -10.05
CA ALA A 123 -8.04 26.67 -9.21
C ALA A 123 -7.06 27.77 -8.81
N MET A 124 -5.79 27.63 -9.19
CA MET A 124 -4.79 28.63 -8.89
C MET A 124 -4.87 29.76 -9.91
N CYS A 125 -4.88 31.01 -9.43
CA CYS A 125 -4.77 32.17 -10.29
C CYS A 125 -3.39 32.15 -10.98
N ASP A 126 -3.36 32.60 -12.23
CA ASP A 126 -2.13 32.85 -12.99
C ASP A 126 -1.18 31.66 -13.19
N ILE A 127 -1.75 30.44 -13.27
CA ILE A 127 -0.96 29.21 -13.48
C ILE A 127 -0.06 29.29 -14.73
N SER A 128 -0.40 30.13 -15.69
CA SER A 128 0.39 30.39 -16.90
C SER A 128 1.74 31.07 -16.61
N GLU A 129 1.90 31.70 -15.45
CA GLU A 129 3.14 32.36 -15.04
C GLU A 129 4.11 31.40 -14.32
N TYR A 130 3.68 30.16 -14.04
CA TYR A 130 4.50 29.16 -13.35
C TYR A 130 5.23 28.26 -14.33
N HIS A 131 6.47 27.93 -13.97
CA HIS A 131 7.20 26.83 -14.59
C HIS A 131 6.87 25.52 -13.87
N SER A 132 6.65 24.44 -14.62
CA SER A 132 6.33 23.14 -14.02
C SER A 132 7.46 22.13 -14.23
N TYR A 133 7.72 21.32 -13.19
CA TYR A 133 8.64 20.19 -13.24
C TYR A 133 7.88 18.93 -12.85
N LYS A 134 7.97 17.89 -13.67
CA LYS A 134 7.45 16.57 -13.39
C LYS A 134 8.61 15.62 -13.11
N LEU A 135 8.61 15.02 -11.94
CA LEU A 135 9.60 14.02 -11.52
C LEU A 135 8.92 12.66 -11.43
N ASP A 136 9.59 11.61 -11.88
CA ASP A 136 9.16 10.21 -11.72
C ASP A 136 10.29 9.38 -11.14
N VAL A 137 9.99 8.57 -10.13
CA VAL A 137 10.97 7.73 -9.44
C VAL A 137 10.98 6.35 -10.09
N SER A 138 12.11 6.00 -10.70
CA SER A 138 12.27 4.70 -11.37
C SER A 138 12.25 3.55 -10.35
N ASN A 139 11.49 2.48 -10.66
CA ASN A 139 11.38 1.26 -9.84
C ASN A 139 11.08 1.52 -8.35
N TYR A 140 10.29 2.54 -8.06
CA TYR A 140 10.14 3.14 -6.74
C TYR A 140 9.92 2.11 -5.62
N PHE A 141 8.89 1.27 -5.72
CA PHE A 141 8.52 0.30 -4.67
C PHE A 141 9.64 -0.67 -4.32
N ASN A 142 10.37 -1.14 -5.31
CA ASN A 142 11.43 -2.14 -5.11
C ASN A 142 12.78 -1.51 -4.73
N SER A 143 12.91 -0.18 -4.82
CA SER A 143 14.13 0.55 -4.46
C SER A 143 14.04 1.30 -3.13
N ILE A 144 12.90 1.22 -2.42
CA ILE A 144 12.78 1.78 -1.07
C ILE A 144 13.74 1.06 -0.12
N ASP A 145 14.58 1.82 0.57
CA ASP A 145 15.44 1.30 1.62
C ASP A 145 14.60 0.98 2.86
N VAL A 146 14.51 -0.31 3.18
CA VAL A 146 13.73 -0.82 4.31
C VAL A 146 14.28 -0.32 5.64
N GLU A 147 15.60 -0.22 5.80
CA GLU A 147 16.20 0.24 7.06
C GLU A 147 15.99 1.75 7.30
N LEU A 148 15.78 2.54 6.23
CA LEU A 148 15.35 3.92 6.35
C LEU A 148 13.83 4.04 6.59
N LEU A 149 13.03 3.11 6.08
CA LEU A 149 11.58 3.09 6.26
C LEU A 149 11.17 2.66 7.68
N LEU A 150 11.84 1.64 8.24
CA LEU A 150 11.46 1.04 9.54
C LEU A 150 11.41 2.04 10.70
N PRO A 151 12.35 2.98 10.88
CA PRO A 151 12.25 4.02 11.91
C PRO A 151 11.00 4.91 11.74
N MET A 152 10.60 5.20 10.50
CA MET A 152 9.39 5.97 10.22
C MET A 152 8.13 5.19 10.61
N LEU A 153 8.08 3.89 10.28
CA LEU A 153 6.99 3.00 10.69
C LEU A 153 6.93 2.82 12.20
N LYS A 154 8.08 2.74 12.88
CA LYS A 154 8.13 2.65 14.34
C LYS A 154 7.49 3.88 15.00
N GLY A 155 7.75 5.06 14.47
CA GLY A 155 7.09 6.29 14.95
C GLY A 155 5.60 6.31 14.61
N LEU A 156 5.22 5.93 13.39
CA LEU A 156 3.82 5.93 12.94
C LEU A 156 2.96 4.92 13.71
N PHE A 157 3.50 3.73 14.00
CA PHE A 157 2.82 2.64 14.70
C PHE A 157 3.14 2.62 16.21
N ALA A 158 3.52 3.77 16.80
CA ALA A 158 3.87 3.83 18.23
C ALA A 158 2.73 3.36 19.16
N ASP A 159 1.49 3.50 18.72
CA ASP A 159 0.29 3.02 19.41
C ASP A 159 -0.11 1.56 19.07
N ASP A 160 0.65 0.89 18.18
CA ASP A 160 0.35 -0.46 17.68
C ASP A 160 1.64 -1.27 17.46
N LYS A 161 2.34 -1.58 18.55
CA LYS A 161 3.60 -2.33 18.50
C LYS A 161 3.47 -3.68 17.77
N PRO A 162 2.42 -4.51 17.97
CA PRO A 162 2.27 -5.76 17.22
C PRO A 162 2.23 -5.54 15.70
N LEU A 163 1.57 -4.48 15.22
CA LEU A 163 1.54 -4.13 13.81
C LEU A 163 2.94 -3.78 13.27
N TYR A 164 3.71 -3.01 14.07
CA TYR A 164 5.09 -2.69 13.72
C TYR A 164 5.96 -3.95 13.62
N ASP A 165 5.91 -4.81 14.64
CA ASP A 165 6.73 -6.02 14.71
C ASP A 165 6.41 -6.96 13.52
N PHE A 166 5.14 -7.12 13.18
CA PHE A 166 4.71 -7.90 12.02
C PHE A 166 5.31 -7.36 10.72
N PHE A 167 5.16 -6.06 10.44
CA PHE A 167 5.69 -5.51 9.20
C PHE A 167 7.22 -5.41 9.17
N ALA A 168 7.86 -5.20 10.32
CA ALA A 168 9.31 -5.24 10.41
C ALA A 168 9.87 -6.61 10.05
N SER A 169 9.21 -7.70 10.48
CA SER A 169 9.56 -9.06 10.09
C SER A 169 9.35 -9.28 8.58
N VAL A 170 8.18 -8.91 8.05
CA VAL A 170 7.85 -9.09 6.62
C VAL A 170 8.80 -8.32 5.71
N LEU A 171 9.17 -7.09 6.07
CA LEU A 171 10.02 -6.24 5.23
C LEU A 171 11.50 -6.64 5.28
N ARG A 172 11.97 -7.23 6.39
CA ARG A 172 13.34 -7.72 6.53
C ARG A 172 13.57 -9.11 5.95
N ASP A 173 12.51 -9.85 5.70
CA ASP A 173 12.63 -11.14 5.03
C ASP A 173 13.00 -10.90 3.56
N HIS A 174 14.19 -11.36 3.16
CA HIS A 174 14.72 -11.20 1.80
C HIS A 174 14.44 -12.41 0.90
N HIS A 175 13.77 -13.45 1.40
CA HIS A 175 13.48 -14.64 0.62
C HIS A 175 12.36 -14.39 -0.40
N VAL A 176 12.57 -14.88 -1.61
CA VAL A 176 11.57 -14.90 -2.69
C VAL A 176 11.70 -16.18 -3.52
N MET A 177 10.59 -16.63 -4.09
CA MET A 177 10.58 -17.70 -5.10
C MET A 177 10.66 -17.08 -6.49
N ASP A 178 11.71 -17.36 -7.23
CA ASP A 178 11.91 -16.94 -8.62
C ASP A 178 12.02 -18.18 -9.53
N GLU A 179 11.04 -18.41 -10.39
CA GLU A 179 10.98 -19.54 -11.32
C GLU A 179 11.15 -20.91 -10.62
N GLY A 180 10.58 -21.05 -9.42
CA GLY A 180 10.65 -22.29 -8.62
C GLY A 180 11.86 -22.39 -7.71
N ASN A 181 12.81 -21.45 -7.76
CA ASN A 181 13.99 -21.43 -6.90
C ASN A 181 13.83 -20.43 -5.75
N LEU A 182 14.26 -20.83 -4.56
CA LEU A 182 14.37 -19.93 -3.42
C LEU A 182 15.64 -19.10 -3.57
N ILE A 183 15.50 -17.78 -3.60
CA ILE A 183 16.61 -16.82 -3.66
C ILE A 183 16.47 -15.76 -2.58
N GLU A 184 17.58 -15.10 -2.26
CA GLU A 184 17.62 -13.90 -1.44
C GLU A 184 17.85 -12.67 -2.30
N GLU A 185 17.01 -11.64 -2.16
CA GLU A 185 17.21 -10.35 -2.83
C GLU A 185 16.64 -9.19 -2.03
N LYS A 186 17.28 -8.03 -2.12
CA LYS A 186 16.71 -6.78 -1.61
C LYS A 186 15.57 -6.36 -2.54
N LYS A 187 14.37 -6.26 -2.01
CA LYS A 187 13.12 -6.08 -2.79
C LYS A 187 12.28 -4.89 -2.36
N GLY A 188 12.85 -3.98 -1.55
CA GLY A 188 12.15 -2.81 -1.02
C GLY A 188 10.84 -3.20 -0.33
N VAL A 189 9.75 -2.50 -0.66
CA VAL A 189 8.41 -2.81 -0.14
C VAL A 189 7.63 -3.75 -1.05
N MET A 190 8.27 -4.36 -2.03
CA MET A 190 7.71 -5.38 -2.94
C MET A 190 6.51 -4.87 -3.76
N ALA A 191 6.80 -4.35 -4.95
CA ALA A 191 5.75 -3.96 -5.90
C ALA A 191 4.76 -5.11 -6.12
N GLY A 192 3.45 -4.84 -6.01
CA GLY A 192 2.39 -5.84 -6.12
C GLY A 192 1.82 -6.29 -4.77
N MET A 193 2.52 -6.07 -3.67
CA MET A 193 1.98 -6.32 -2.34
C MET A 193 0.92 -5.28 -1.96
N PRO A 194 -0.18 -5.68 -1.29
CA PRO A 194 -1.24 -4.76 -0.91
C PRO A 194 -0.75 -3.57 -0.07
N TYR A 195 0.18 -3.79 0.85
CA TYR A 195 0.72 -2.76 1.75
C TYR A 195 1.75 -1.83 1.09
N ALA A 196 2.28 -2.20 -0.07
CA ALA A 196 3.37 -1.46 -0.70
C ALA A 196 3.01 0.01 -0.97
N VAL A 197 1.78 0.28 -1.39
CA VAL A 197 1.28 1.64 -1.65
C VAL A 197 1.27 2.51 -0.40
N PHE A 198 0.91 1.94 0.76
CA PHE A 198 0.90 2.65 2.03
C PHE A 198 2.33 3.00 2.47
N PHE A 199 3.25 2.04 2.42
CA PHE A 199 4.65 2.26 2.82
C PHE A 199 5.40 3.19 1.88
N ALA A 200 5.12 3.11 0.59
CA ALA A 200 5.65 4.07 -0.38
C ALA A 200 5.19 5.51 -0.05
N ASN A 201 3.93 5.69 0.33
CA ASN A 201 3.45 6.99 0.76
C ASN A 201 4.13 7.46 2.04
N VAL A 202 4.29 6.59 3.05
CA VAL A 202 5.01 6.91 4.30
C VAL A 202 6.44 7.36 4.01
N PHE A 203 7.16 6.63 3.14
CA PHE A 203 8.57 6.89 2.84
C PHE A 203 8.82 8.30 2.29
N LEU A 204 7.94 8.82 1.43
CA LEU A 204 8.08 10.17 0.86
C LEU A 204 7.39 11.28 1.68
N THR A 205 6.76 10.99 2.80
CA THR A 205 6.07 12.03 3.59
C THR A 205 7.00 13.13 4.06
N ARG A 206 8.29 12.81 4.34
CA ARG A 206 9.28 13.84 4.69
C ARG A 206 9.57 14.79 3.52
N LEU A 207 9.64 14.25 2.31
CA LEU A 207 9.80 15.04 1.10
C LEU A 207 8.59 15.93 0.85
N ASP A 208 7.38 15.39 1.01
CA ASP A 208 6.14 16.16 0.87
C ASP A 208 6.16 17.39 1.79
N ARG A 209 6.50 17.20 3.08
CA ARG A 209 6.57 18.28 4.07
C ARG A 209 7.66 19.31 3.77
N GLN A 210 8.78 18.90 3.17
CA GLN A 210 9.81 19.83 2.74
C GLN A 210 9.29 20.77 1.65
N PHE A 211 8.65 20.22 0.61
CA PHE A 211 8.09 21.03 -0.48
C PHE A 211 6.94 21.92 -0.04
N GLU A 212 6.12 21.50 0.92
CA GLU A 212 5.04 22.30 1.49
C GLU A 212 5.53 23.57 2.17
N ASN A 213 6.73 23.55 2.74
CA ASN A 213 7.31 24.65 3.49
C ASN A 213 8.17 25.60 2.64
N ILE A 214 8.32 25.37 1.33
CA ILE A 214 9.09 26.27 0.46
C ILE A 214 8.15 27.33 -0.13
N PRO A 215 8.34 28.63 0.18
CA PRO A 215 7.53 29.69 -0.35
C PRO A 215 7.57 29.74 -1.89
N GLY A 216 6.43 29.97 -2.53
CA GLY A 216 6.33 30.08 -3.98
C GLY A 216 6.33 28.75 -4.73
N ILE A 217 6.48 27.59 -4.05
CA ILE A 217 6.33 26.28 -4.67
C ILE A 217 4.91 25.76 -4.50
N ILE A 218 4.33 25.32 -5.58
CA ILE A 218 3.09 24.58 -5.62
C ILE A 218 3.45 23.12 -5.82
N TYR A 219 3.23 22.32 -4.81
CA TYR A 219 3.59 20.90 -4.79
C TYR A 219 2.36 20.00 -4.87
N CYS A 220 2.48 18.92 -5.62
CA CYS A 220 1.44 17.89 -5.74
C CYS A 220 2.11 16.56 -6.04
N ARG A 221 1.78 15.52 -5.27
CA ARG A 221 2.27 14.15 -5.52
C ARG A 221 1.12 13.22 -5.89
N TYR A 222 1.29 12.56 -7.03
CA TYR A 222 0.43 11.48 -7.50
C TYR A 222 1.33 10.38 -8.09
N SER A 223 1.19 9.12 -7.67
CA SER A 223 1.95 7.97 -8.16
C SER A 223 1.06 6.87 -8.70
#